data_f5e0e3b4098da609f2567197396c12e9
#
_entry.id   f5e0e3b4098da609f2567197396c12e9
#
_cell.length_a   1.000
_cell.length_b   1.000
_cell.length_c   1.000
_cell.angle_alpha   90.00
_cell.angle_beta   90.00
_cell.angle_gamma   90.00
#
_symmetry.space_group_name_H-M   'P 1'
#
loop_
_entity.id
_entity.type
_entity.pdbx_description
1 polymer ?
#
loop_
_entity_poly.entity_id
_entity_poly.type
_entity_poly.pdbx_seq_one_letter_code
_entity_poly.pdbx_strand_id
1 'polypeptide(L)'
;ALRKGGRTLSFLPLAHAYGCAFDFLSPLAVGGHITLLGKIPSPKILLEAMYVVKPTIICCVPMILEKVYRKQVMPMLEKGPMSIAVKIPLLNTAIYSVIRKKLLDAFGGNVDIFIVGGAPMNQETESFLMKIKFPITIGYGMTECAPLISFTPDNEFKAGSCGRYLKGLLDVRIDSPDPEHVAGEIIVRGEHVMKGYYKNEKDTKKVLEPDG
;
A
#
# COMPACT_ATOMS: atom_id res chain seq x y z
N ALA A 1 13.11 -2.87 2.45
CA ALA A 1 12.08 -3.60 3.21
C ALA A 1 12.08 -5.10 2.88
N LEU A 2 11.95 -5.49 1.61
CA LEU A 2 12.14 -6.89 1.20
C LEU A 2 13.62 -7.26 1.31
N ARG A 3 13.94 -8.19 2.23
CA ARG A 3 15.31 -8.64 2.50
C ARG A 3 15.32 -10.06 3.08
N LYS A 4 16.47 -10.73 2.99
CA LYS A 4 16.69 -12.02 3.64
C LYS A 4 16.41 -11.90 5.15
N GLY A 5 15.63 -12.82 5.70
CA GLY A 5 15.21 -12.80 7.09
C GLY A 5 14.16 -11.73 7.46
N GLY A 6 13.67 -10.93 6.49
CA GLY A 6 12.50 -10.10 6.70
C GLY A 6 11.27 -10.93 7.04
N ARG A 7 10.32 -10.35 7.76
CA ARG A 7 9.11 -11.04 8.22
C ARG A 7 7.86 -10.43 7.60
N THR A 8 6.99 -11.28 7.09
CA THR A 8 5.70 -10.90 6.51
C THR A 8 4.59 -11.69 7.21
N LEU A 9 3.52 -11.00 7.58
CA LEU A 9 2.26 -11.63 7.97
C LEU A 9 1.36 -11.61 6.73
N SER A 10 1.13 -12.76 6.12
CA SER A 10 0.26 -12.91 4.96
C SER A 10 -1.18 -13.09 5.42
N PHE A 11 -2.02 -12.10 5.14
CA PHE A 11 -3.44 -12.08 5.49
C PHE A 11 -4.34 -11.63 4.34
N LEU A 12 -3.75 -11.15 3.24
CA LEU A 12 -4.49 -10.88 2.01
C LEU A 12 -4.84 -12.21 1.32
N PRO A 13 -5.96 -12.26 0.58
CA PRO A 13 -6.29 -13.47 -0.18
C PRO A 13 -5.20 -13.85 -1.18
N LEU A 14 -4.61 -15.03 -1.04
CA LEU A 14 -3.55 -15.50 -1.97
C LEU A 14 -4.10 -15.83 -3.37
N ALA A 15 -5.42 -15.98 -3.51
CA ALA A 15 -6.07 -16.07 -4.83
C ALA A 15 -6.12 -14.74 -5.58
N HIS A 16 -5.89 -13.61 -4.88
CA HIS A 16 -5.80 -12.28 -5.47
C HIS A 16 -4.34 -11.97 -5.82
N ALA A 17 -4.09 -11.44 -7.03
CA ALA A 17 -2.75 -11.17 -7.54
C ALA A 17 -1.88 -10.34 -6.57
N TYR A 18 -2.46 -9.33 -5.91
CA TYR A 18 -1.76 -8.51 -4.93
C TYR A 18 -1.24 -9.33 -3.74
N GLY A 19 -2.10 -10.15 -3.11
CA GLY A 19 -1.70 -11.01 -1.99
C GLY A 19 -0.69 -12.08 -2.42
N CYS A 20 -0.94 -12.74 -3.56
CA CYS A 20 -0.03 -13.74 -4.10
C CYS A 20 1.37 -13.17 -4.35
N ALA A 21 1.46 -12.06 -5.06
CA ALA A 21 2.75 -11.47 -5.42
C ALA A 21 3.52 -10.92 -4.22
N PHE A 22 2.85 -10.16 -3.33
CA PHE A 22 3.55 -9.36 -2.33
C PHE A 22 3.52 -9.94 -0.91
N ASP A 23 2.50 -10.71 -0.53
CA ASP A 23 2.47 -11.39 0.76
C ASP A 23 3.15 -12.76 0.73
N PHE A 24 3.34 -13.34 -0.46
CA PHE A 24 3.87 -14.70 -0.59
C PHE A 24 5.09 -14.80 -1.51
N LEU A 25 4.95 -14.56 -2.82
CA LEU A 25 6.03 -14.81 -3.79
C LEU A 25 7.24 -13.90 -3.58
N SER A 26 7.04 -12.62 -3.37
CA SER A 26 8.16 -11.67 -3.19
C SER A 26 8.97 -11.94 -1.92
N PRO A 27 8.36 -12.14 -0.73
CA PRO A 27 9.11 -12.55 0.46
C PRO A 27 9.81 -13.89 0.30
N LEU A 28 9.18 -14.87 -0.38
CA LEU A 28 9.78 -16.18 -0.66
C LEU A 28 11.04 -16.03 -1.52
N ALA A 29 10.96 -15.26 -2.59
CA ALA A 29 12.06 -15.04 -3.52
C ALA A 29 13.32 -14.45 -2.87
N VAL A 30 13.16 -13.62 -1.83
CA VAL A 30 14.29 -13.01 -1.11
C VAL A 30 14.72 -13.78 0.15
N GLY A 31 14.11 -14.95 0.44
CA GLY A 31 14.40 -15.73 1.65
C GLY A 31 13.89 -15.08 2.92
N GLY A 32 12.73 -14.47 2.87
CA GLY A 32 12.00 -13.93 4.02
C GLY A 32 11.20 -14.99 4.77
N HIS A 33 10.78 -14.67 5.99
CA HIS A 33 9.86 -15.49 6.77
C HIS A 33 8.42 -15.08 6.49
N ILE A 34 7.59 -16.05 6.09
CA ILE A 34 6.17 -15.84 5.80
C ILE A 34 5.35 -16.54 6.87
N THR A 35 4.50 -15.79 7.56
CA THR A 35 3.50 -16.33 8.49
C THR A 35 2.13 -16.17 7.87
N LEU A 36 1.42 -17.28 7.63
CA LEU A 36 0.05 -17.26 7.15
C LEU A 36 -0.91 -17.06 8.31
N LEU A 37 -1.82 -16.11 8.21
CA LEU A 37 -2.76 -15.81 9.31
C LEU A 37 -3.69 -16.98 9.63
N GLY A 38 -4.12 -17.76 8.63
CA GLY A 38 -4.96 -18.93 8.80
C GLY A 38 -6.36 -18.69 9.39
N LYS A 39 -6.77 -17.43 9.56
CA LYS A 39 -8.06 -16.99 10.10
C LYS A 39 -8.60 -15.83 9.26
N ILE A 40 -9.93 -15.63 9.31
CA ILE A 40 -10.56 -14.46 8.70
C ILE A 40 -10.01 -13.20 9.41
N PRO A 41 -9.42 -12.25 8.65
CA PRO A 41 -8.80 -11.08 9.23
C PRO A 41 -9.86 -10.14 9.85
N SER A 42 -9.74 -9.92 11.16
CA SER A 42 -10.44 -8.82 11.84
C SER A 42 -9.39 -7.88 12.43
N PRO A 43 -9.71 -6.61 12.72
CA PRO A 43 -8.74 -5.68 13.28
C PRO A 43 -8.05 -6.22 14.56
N LYS A 44 -8.80 -6.89 15.43
CA LYS A 44 -8.25 -7.48 16.66
C LYS A 44 -7.28 -8.62 16.35
N ILE A 45 -7.70 -9.58 15.52
CA ILE A 45 -6.87 -10.74 15.12
C ILE A 45 -5.59 -10.27 14.42
N LEU A 46 -5.70 -9.26 13.55
CA LEU A 46 -4.54 -8.71 12.83
C LEU A 46 -3.54 -8.08 13.79
N LEU A 47 -3.97 -7.24 14.73
CA LEU A 47 -3.07 -6.60 15.69
C LEU A 47 -2.41 -7.62 16.62
N GLU A 48 -3.15 -8.63 17.09
CA GLU A 48 -2.60 -9.73 17.89
C GLU A 48 -1.54 -10.53 17.11
N ALA A 49 -1.83 -10.86 15.85
CA ALA A 49 -0.88 -11.58 14.99
C ALA A 49 0.37 -10.72 14.67
N MET A 50 0.19 -9.44 14.37
CA MET A 50 1.31 -8.52 14.11
C MET A 50 2.20 -8.31 15.33
N TYR A 51 1.61 -8.29 16.53
CA TYR A 51 2.37 -8.22 17.79
C TYR A 51 3.29 -9.44 17.98
N VAL A 52 2.82 -10.63 17.62
CA VAL A 52 3.59 -11.88 17.72
C VAL A 52 4.63 -11.99 16.59
N VAL A 53 4.22 -11.77 15.35
CA VAL A 53 5.06 -11.93 14.15
C VAL A 53 6.10 -10.82 14.04
N LYS A 54 5.77 -9.61 14.48
CA LYS A 54 6.58 -8.38 14.35
C LYS A 54 7.06 -8.21 12.89
N PRO A 55 6.14 -8.04 11.94
CA PRO A 55 6.47 -7.97 10.52
C PRO A 55 7.37 -6.77 10.22
N THR A 56 8.24 -6.92 9.23
CA THR A 56 9.08 -5.83 8.70
C THR A 56 8.44 -5.15 7.50
N ILE A 57 7.56 -5.87 6.81
CA ILE A 57 6.76 -5.36 5.69
C ILE A 57 5.30 -5.76 5.90
N ILE A 58 4.40 -4.84 5.66
CA ILE A 58 2.96 -5.08 5.73
C ILE A 58 2.33 -4.64 4.42
N CYS A 59 1.77 -5.60 3.67
CA CYS A 59 0.92 -5.31 2.52
C CYS A 59 -0.53 -5.27 2.98
N CYS A 60 -1.24 -4.20 2.69
CA CYS A 60 -2.62 -4.05 3.17
C CYS A 60 -3.49 -3.20 2.22
N VAL A 61 -4.79 -3.27 2.44
CA VAL A 61 -5.75 -2.36 1.81
C VAL A 61 -5.95 -1.11 2.66
N PRO A 62 -6.31 0.05 2.07
CA PRO A 62 -6.47 1.33 2.78
C PRO A 62 -7.33 1.26 4.04
N MET A 63 -8.42 0.51 3.99
CA MET A 63 -9.39 0.38 5.08
C MET A 63 -8.76 0.00 6.43
N ILE A 64 -7.64 -0.73 6.44
CA ILE A 64 -6.96 -1.13 7.70
C ILE A 64 -6.39 0.09 8.38
N LEU A 65 -5.60 0.89 7.67
CA LEU A 65 -5.00 2.11 8.20
C LEU A 65 -6.05 3.18 8.52
N GLU A 66 -7.06 3.34 7.66
CA GLU A 66 -8.16 4.26 7.87
C GLU A 66 -8.97 3.94 9.13
N LYS A 67 -9.25 2.66 9.39
CA LYS A 67 -9.93 2.26 10.64
C LYS A 67 -9.08 2.55 11.88
N VAL A 68 -7.78 2.32 11.81
CA VAL A 68 -6.86 2.64 12.92
C VAL A 68 -6.81 4.16 13.12
N TYR A 69 -6.65 4.94 12.04
CA TYR A 69 -6.66 6.39 12.08
C TYR A 69 -7.94 6.93 12.73
N ARG A 70 -9.11 6.55 12.21
CA ARG A 70 -10.41 7.05 12.72
C ARG A 70 -10.71 6.63 14.15
N LYS A 71 -10.33 5.41 14.55
CA LYS A 71 -10.67 4.89 15.88
C LYS A 71 -9.68 5.28 16.97
N GLN A 72 -8.40 5.39 16.64
CA GLN A 72 -7.34 5.60 17.63
C GLN A 72 -6.71 6.99 17.57
N VAL A 73 -6.58 7.59 16.39
CA VAL A 73 -5.86 8.83 16.19
C VAL A 73 -6.77 10.06 16.22
N MET A 74 -7.81 10.07 15.40
CA MET A 74 -8.74 11.21 15.33
C MET A 74 -9.30 11.62 16.70
N PRO A 75 -9.82 10.71 17.54
CA PRO A 75 -10.36 11.10 18.85
C PRO A 75 -9.34 11.73 19.79
N MET A 76 -8.05 11.39 19.63
CA MET A 76 -6.95 12.00 20.39
C MET A 76 -6.64 13.41 19.92
N LEU A 77 -6.74 13.65 18.60
CA LEU A 77 -6.41 14.93 17.98
C LEU A 77 -7.53 15.97 18.11
N GLU A 78 -8.78 15.53 18.18
CA GLU A 78 -9.96 16.40 18.21
C GLU A 78 -10.36 16.83 19.63
N LYS A 79 -9.94 16.13 20.67
CA LYS A 79 -10.40 16.32 22.03
C LYS A 79 -9.31 16.87 22.98
N GLY A 80 -9.74 17.76 23.88
CA GLY A 80 -8.93 18.24 24.98
C GLY A 80 -7.71 19.08 24.61
N PRO A 81 -6.70 19.15 25.48
CA PRO A 81 -5.49 19.98 25.29
C PRO A 81 -4.71 19.61 24.03
N MET A 82 -4.84 18.37 23.55
CA MET A 82 -4.13 17.87 22.37
C MET A 82 -4.55 18.61 21.09
N SER A 83 -5.83 18.97 20.97
CA SER A 83 -6.35 19.71 19.79
C SER A 83 -5.74 21.11 19.66
N ILE A 84 -5.30 21.69 20.75
CA ILE A 84 -4.60 22.98 20.77
C ILE A 84 -3.09 22.75 20.56
N ALA A 85 -2.53 21.78 21.26
CA ALA A 85 -1.10 21.49 21.24
C ALA A 85 -0.58 21.12 19.84
N VAL A 86 -1.37 20.39 19.03
CA VAL A 86 -0.99 20.05 17.64
C VAL A 86 -0.93 21.26 16.70
N LYS A 87 -1.45 22.41 17.09
CA LYS A 87 -1.39 23.66 16.31
C LYS A 87 -0.13 24.49 16.62
N ILE A 88 0.58 24.16 17.69
CA ILE A 88 1.78 24.89 18.12
C ILE A 88 3.01 24.26 17.44
N PRO A 89 3.80 25.04 16.67
CA PRO A 89 5.07 24.58 16.10
C PRO A 89 6.01 24.03 17.18
N LEU A 90 6.85 23.04 16.83
CA LEU A 90 7.72 22.25 17.72
C LEU A 90 6.95 21.26 18.62
N LEU A 91 5.86 21.67 19.27
CA LEU A 91 5.04 20.79 20.09
C LEU A 91 4.31 19.75 19.22
N ASN A 92 3.83 20.16 18.05
CA ASN A 92 3.21 19.24 17.07
C ASN A 92 4.21 18.16 16.62
N THR A 93 5.48 18.49 16.40
CA THR A 93 6.51 17.54 15.97
C THR A 93 6.72 16.44 17.03
N ALA A 94 6.78 16.82 18.31
CA ALA A 94 6.90 15.87 19.42
C ALA A 94 5.65 14.98 19.50
N ILE A 95 4.45 15.56 19.41
CA ILE A 95 3.18 14.81 19.43
C ILE A 95 3.10 13.82 18.27
N TYR A 96 3.42 14.25 17.05
CA TYR A 96 3.42 13.39 15.86
C TYR A 96 4.42 12.25 15.97
N SER A 97 5.59 12.47 16.55
CA SER A 97 6.56 11.43 16.83
C SER A 97 6.01 10.36 17.80
N VAL A 98 5.34 10.80 18.87
CA VAL A 98 4.69 9.89 19.84
C VAL A 98 3.55 9.09 19.17
N ILE A 99 2.71 9.75 18.36
CA ILE A 99 1.63 9.08 17.63
C ILE A 99 2.19 8.06 16.65
N ARG A 100 3.20 8.46 15.85
CA ARG A 100 3.90 7.55 14.94
C ARG A 100 4.42 6.32 15.66
N LYS A 101 5.12 6.50 16.78
CA LYS A 101 5.64 5.39 17.56
C LYS A 101 4.54 4.47 18.07
N LYS A 102 3.47 5.01 18.65
CA LYS A 102 2.33 4.21 19.12
C LYS A 102 1.67 3.40 18.00
N LEU A 103 1.52 4.00 16.81
CA LEU A 103 0.98 3.30 15.65
C LEU A 103 1.91 2.16 15.21
N LEU A 104 3.20 2.39 15.11
CA LEU A 104 4.18 1.35 14.77
C LEU A 104 4.20 0.23 15.81
N ASP A 105 4.16 0.57 17.10
CA ASP A 105 4.10 -0.41 18.18
C ASP A 105 2.84 -1.29 18.09
N ALA A 106 1.69 -0.71 17.73
CA ALA A 106 0.44 -1.46 17.52
C ALA A 106 0.54 -2.49 16.39
N PHE A 107 1.37 -2.21 15.38
CA PHE A 107 1.67 -3.13 14.28
C PHE A 107 2.90 -4.03 14.52
N GLY A 108 3.35 -4.17 15.76
CA GLY A 108 4.45 -5.06 16.16
C GLY A 108 5.82 -4.40 16.32
N GLY A 109 5.93 -3.09 16.10
CA GLY A 109 7.10 -2.27 16.42
C GLY A 109 8.33 -2.42 15.49
N ASN A 110 8.26 -3.26 14.46
CA ASN A 110 9.40 -3.57 13.59
C ASN A 110 9.15 -3.26 12.11
N VAL A 111 8.09 -2.53 11.80
CA VAL A 111 7.69 -2.30 10.40
C VAL A 111 8.62 -1.27 9.75
N ASP A 112 9.28 -1.69 8.68
CA ASP A 112 10.08 -0.83 7.82
C ASP A 112 9.18 -0.06 6.83
N ILE A 113 8.12 -0.72 6.30
CA ILE A 113 7.21 -0.13 5.31
C ILE A 113 5.83 -0.77 5.30
N PHE A 114 4.82 0.06 5.08
CA PHE A 114 3.48 -0.35 4.67
C PHE A 114 3.32 -0.12 3.17
N ILE A 115 2.99 -1.17 2.44
CA ILE A 115 2.59 -1.10 1.04
C ILE A 115 1.06 -1.16 1.00
N VAL A 116 0.45 -0.11 0.50
CA VAL A 116 -1.01 -0.02 0.41
C VAL A 116 -1.44 -0.09 -1.04
N GLY A 117 -2.42 -0.93 -1.33
CA GLY A 117 -2.91 -1.12 -2.68
C GLY A 117 -4.34 -1.67 -2.72
N GLY A 118 -4.86 -1.86 -3.92
CA GLY A 118 -6.18 -2.45 -4.16
C GLY A 118 -7.36 -1.49 -4.10
N ALA A 119 -7.18 -0.28 -3.57
CA ALA A 119 -8.18 0.79 -3.57
C ALA A 119 -7.52 2.15 -3.31
N PRO A 120 -8.17 3.27 -3.67
CA PRO A 120 -7.70 4.60 -3.28
C PRO A 120 -7.81 4.79 -1.76
N MET A 121 -6.81 5.42 -1.17
CA MET A 121 -6.83 5.79 0.25
C MET A 121 -7.59 7.10 0.47
N ASN A 122 -8.26 7.21 1.62
CA ASN A 122 -8.86 8.47 2.03
C ASN A 122 -7.80 9.56 2.17
N GLN A 123 -7.98 10.69 1.50
CA GLN A 123 -7.00 11.77 1.38
C GLN A 123 -6.60 12.37 2.74
N GLU A 124 -7.53 12.49 3.69
CA GLU A 124 -7.26 12.99 5.04
C GLU A 124 -6.33 12.04 5.79
N THR A 125 -6.62 10.74 5.76
CA THR A 125 -5.79 9.70 6.38
C THR A 125 -4.39 9.67 5.77
N GLU A 126 -4.30 9.69 4.45
CA GLU A 126 -3.04 9.70 3.72
C GLU A 126 -2.17 10.91 4.09
N SER A 127 -2.76 12.10 4.02
CA SER A 127 -2.10 13.36 4.38
C SER A 127 -1.61 13.37 5.84
N PHE A 128 -2.40 12.80 6.75
CA PHE A 128 -2.00 12.68 8.15
C PHE A 128 -0.83 11.70 8.33
N LEU A 129 -0.88 10.52 7.72
CA LEU A 129 0.19 9.53 7.80
C LEU A 129 1.51 10.08 7.25
N MET A 130 1.46 10.85 6.16
CA MET A 130 2.63 11.55 5.64
C MET A 130 3.14 12.61 6.61
N LYS A 131 2.25 13.42 7.20
CA LYS A 131 2.59 14.47 8.15
C LYS A 131 3.35 13.93 9.37
N ILE A 132 2.98 12.76 9.86
CA ILE A 132 3.69 12.09 10.95
C ILE A 132 4.89 11.26 10.46
N LYS A 133 5.22 11.29 9.18
CA LYS A 133 6.29 10.50 8.53
C LYS A 133 6.11 9.00 8.80
N PHE A 134 4.88 8.51 8.73
CA PHE A 134 4.60 7.08 8.83
C PHE A 134 5.16 6.37 7.59
N PRO A 135 5.80 5.20 7.73
CA PRO A 135 6.46 4.51 6.61
C PRO A 135 5.42 3.84 5.70
N ILE A 136 4.80 4.64 4.83
CA ILE A 136 3.73 4.22 3.92
C ILE A 136 4.11 4.53 2.49
N THR A 137 3.71 3.66 1.58
CA THR A 137 3.66 3.92 0.15
C THR A 137 2.41 3.30 -0.44
N ILE A 138 1.94 3.87 -1.55
CA ILE A 138 0.79 3.37 -2.31
C ILE A 138 1.30 2.84 -3.64
N GLY A 139 0.91 1.61 -3.97
CA GLY A 139 1.11 1.02 -5.28
C GLY A 139 -0.19 1.00 -6.07
N TYR A 140 -0.09 1.17 -7.38
CA TYR A 140 -1.20 1.00 -8.32
C TYR A 140 -0.93 -0.15 -9.27
N GLY A 141 -1.98 -0.89 -9.55
CA GLY A 141 -1.92 -2.01 -10.48
C GLY A 141 -3.29 -2.67 -10.66
N MET A 142 -3.29 -3.69 -11.50
CA MET A 142 -4.48 -4.48 -11.83
C MET A 142 -4.10 -5.93 -12.09
N THR A 143 -5.05 -6.83 -11.98
CA THR A 143 -4.82 -8.28 -12.20
C THR A 143 -4.23 -8.56 -13.57
N GLU A 144 -4.66 -7.84 -14.58
CA GLU A 144 -4.21 -7.92 -15.97
C GLU A 144 -2.72 -7.55 -16.16
N CYS A 145 -2.09 -6.93 -15.14
CA CYS A 145 -0.68 -6.52 -15.13
C CYS A 145 0.15 -7.19 -14.02
N ALA A 146 -0.26 -8.31 -13.47
CA ALA A 146 0.42 -9.26 -12.58
C ALA A 146 1.09 -8.73 -11.28
N PRO A 147 0.58 -7.84 -10.48
CA PRO A 147 -0.40 -6.80 -10.67
C PRO A 147 0.19 -5.39 -10.82
N LEU A 148 1.49 -5.15 -10.53
CA LEU A 148 2.04 -3.82 -10.23
C LEU A 148 2.38 -3.03 -11.49
N ILE A 149 1.84 -1.82 -11.59
CA ILE A 149 2.14 -0.86 -12.65
C ILE A 149 3.02 0.27 -12.12
N SER A 150 2.66 0.84 -10.98
CA SER A 150 3.40 1.96 -10.39
C SER A 150 3.64 1.81 -8.90
N PHE A 151 4.76 2.36 -8.46
CA PHE A 151 5.22 2.32 -7.09
C PHE A 151 6.31 3.38 -6.88
N THR A 152 6.42 3.92 -5.67
CA THR A 152 7.51 4.79 -5.28
C THR A 152 7.95 4.44 -3.86
N PRO A 153 9.26 4.42 -3.53
CA PRO A 153 9.71 4.26 -2.15
C PRO A 153 9.08 5.29 -1.20
N ASP A 154 8.89 4.92 0.07
CA ASP A 154 8.21 5.75 1.07
C ASP A 154 8.86 7.12 1.30
N ASN A 155 10.18 7.22 1.15
CA ASN A 155 10.92 8.47 1.26
C ASN A 155 10.71 9.44 0.07
N GLU A 156 10.18 8.94 -1.06
CA GLU A 156 9.85 9.73 -2.25
C GLU A 156 8.33 9.82 -2.49
N PHE A 157 7.54 9.16 -1.65
CA PHE A 157 6.10 9.11 -1.79
C PHE A 157 5.47 10.49 -1.59
N LYS A 158 4.47 10.81 -2.43
CA LYS A 158 3.70 12.05 -2.37
C LYS A 158 2.21 11.73 -2.22
N ALA A 159 1.52 12.44 -1.33
CA ALA A 159 0.08 12.27 -1.16
C ALA A 159 -0.69 12.52 -2.47
N GLY A 160 -1.71 11.73 -2.70
CA GLY A 160 -2.50 11.77 -3.92
C GLY A 160 -1.84 11.15 -5.14
N SER A 161 -0.69 10.46 -4.97
CA SER A 161 0.03 9.80 -6.05
C SER A 161 0.10 8.29 -5.81
N CYS A 162 -0.02 7.51 -6.89
CA CYS A 162 0.24 6.06 -6.87
C CYS A 162 1.69 5.73 -7.22
N GLY A 163 2.59 6.71 -7.20
CA GLY A 163 4.00 6.54 -7.53
C GLY A 163 4.30 6.63 -9.02
N ARG A 164 5.54 6.26 -9.37
CA ARG A 164 6.03 6.23 -10.74
C ARG A 164 5.84 4.83 -11.32
N TYR A 165 5.55 4.74 -12.62
CA TYR A 165 5.51 3.44 -13.29
C TYR A 165 6.88 2.76 -13.25
N LEU A 166 6.89 1.44 -13.37
CA LEU A 166 8.11 0.61 -13.28
C LEU A 166 8.95 0.75 -14.57
N LYS A 167 9.66 1.87 -14.67
CA LYS A 167 10.50 2.20 -15.83
C LYS A 167 11.52 1.10 -16.09
N GLY A 168 11.62 0.67 -17.35
CA GLY A 168 12.52 -0.42 -17.76
C GLY A 168 11.87 -1.81 -17.69
N LEU A 169 10.72 -1.93 -17.03
CA LEU A 169 9.87 -3.14 -17.04
C LEU A 169 8.60 -2.93 -17.84
N LEU A 170 8.13 -1.69 -17.91
CA LEU A 170 6.89 -1.27 -18.55
C LEU A 170 7.11 -0.06 -19.44
N ASP A 171 6.35 -0.02 -20.53
CA ASP A 171 6.00 1.19 -21.24
C ASP A 171 4.60 1.62 -20.79
N VAL A 172 4.46 2.88 -20.41
CA VAL A 172 3.18 3.43 -19.95
C VAL A 172 2.92 4.74 -20.68
N ARG A 173 1.71 4.88 -21.21
CA ARG A 173 1.21 6.14 -21.77
C ARG A 173 -0.16 6.47 -21.18
N ILE A 174 -0.49 7.74 -21.16
CA ILE A 174 -1.83 8.22 -20.83
C ILE A 174 -2.47 8.66 -22.14
N ASP A 175 -3.58 8.02 -22.51
CA ASP A 175 -4.35 8.40 -23.69
C ASP A 175 -5.18 9.64 -23.37
N SER A 176 -4.59 10.79 -23.66
CA SER A 176 -5.13 12.12 -23.39
C SER A 176 -4.54 13.13 -24.38
N PRO A 177 -5.31 14.14 -24.78
CA PRO A 177 -4.81 15.23 -25.61
C PRO A 177 -3.72 16.08 -24.90
N ASP A 178 -3.71 16.09 -23.57
CA ASP A 178 -2.70 16.72 -22.72
C ASP A 178 -2.50 15.88 -21.47
N PRO A 179 -1.60 14.87 -21.51
CA PRO A 179 -1.39 13.94 -20.38
C PRO A 179 -0.93 14.56 -19.07
N GLU A 180 -0.42 15.80 -19.11
CA GLU A 180 0.03 16.51 -17.92
C GLU A 180 -1.11 17.21 -17.17
N HIS A 181 -2.19 17.60 -17.87
CA HIS A 181 -3.26 18.41 -17.31
C HIS A 181 -4.67 17.81 -17.48
N VAL A 182 -4.83 16.87 -18.41
CA VAL A 182 -6.12 16.25 -18.70
C VAL A 182 -6.06 14.77 -18.41
N ALA A 183 -6.96 14.29 -17.57
CA ALA A 183 -7.08 12.87 -17.27
C ALA A 183 -7.37 12.05 -18.51
N GLY A 184 -6.75 10.87 -18.62
CA GLY A 184 -6.93 9.94 -19.74
C GLY A 184 -6.83 8.50 -19.28
N GLU A 185 -6.99 7.57 -20.20
CA GLU A 185 -6.82 6.15 -19.96
C GLU A 185 -5.34 5.80 -19.81
N ILE A 186 -5.01 4.96 -18.82
CA ILE A 186 -3.65 4.47 -18.62
C ILE A 186 -3.47 3.23 -19.48
N ILE A 187 -2.59 3.31 -20.48
CA ILE A 187 -2.25 2.21 -21.36
C ILE A 187 -0.87 1.68 -21.00
N VAL A 188 -0.79 0.37 -20.83
CA VAL A 188 0.41 -0.31 -20.30
C VAL A 188 0.83 -1.42 -21.25
N ARG A 189 2.12 -1.47 -21.58
CA ARG A 189 2.75 -2.56 -22.31
C ARG A 189 3.92 -3.11 -21.52
N GLY A 190 4.09 -4.46 -21.51
CA GLY A 190 5.20 -5.11 -20.85
C GLY A 190 5.01 -6.62 -20.72
N GLU A 191 6.09 -7.34 -20.36
CA GLU A 191 6.08 -8.81 -20.28
C GLU A 191 5.11 -9.38 -19.24
N HIS A 192 4.69 -8.58 -18.25
CA HIS A 192 3.75 -9.01 -17.21
C HIS A 192 2.30 -8.64 -17.52
N VAL A 193 2.02 -8.02 -18.67
CA VAL A 193 0.64 -7.85 -19.17
C VAL A 193 0.07 -9.21 -19.56
N MET A 194 -1.18 -9.47 -19.18
CA MET A 194 -1.87 -10.74 -19.46
C MET A 194 -1.90 -11.07 -20.96
N LYS A 195 -1.98 -12.36 -21.28
CA LYS A 195 -2.19 -12.82 -22.68
C LYS A 195 -3.63 -12.69 -23.15
N GLY A 196 -4.55 -12.40 -22.25
CA GLY A 196 -5.97 -12.27 -22.50
C GLY A 196 -6.83 -12.98 -21.46
N TYR A 197 -8.14 -12.78 -21.54
CA TYR A 197 -9.12 -13.47 -20.72
C TYR A 197 -9.37 -14.89 -21.26
N TYR A 198 -9.29 -15.88 -20.38
CA TYR A 198 -9.43 -17.29 -20.76
C TYR A 198 -10.78 -17.58 -21.43
N LYS A 199 -10.75 -18.10 -22.66
CA LYS A 199 -11.93 -18.41 -23.49
C LYS A 199 -12.88 -17.20 -23.70
N ASN A 200 -12.36 -15.98 -23.65
CA ASN A 200 -13.14 -14.74 -23.84
C ASN A 200 -12.40 -13.76 -24.74
N GLU A 201 -12.32 -14.10 -26.03
CA GLU A 201 -11.67 -13.25 -27.03
C GLU A 201 -12.36 -11.89 -27.19
N LYS A 202 -13.70 -11.87 -27.01
CA LYS A 202 -14.47 -10.64 -27.19
C LYS A 202 -14.04 -9.55 -26.22
N ASP A 203 -13.86 -9.88 -24.94
CA ASP A 203 -13.44 -8.90 -23.94
C ASP A 203 -11.92 -8.69 -23.97
N THR A 204 -11.15 -9.69 -24.35
CA THR A 204 -9.71 -9.54 -24.59
C THR A 204 -9.44 -8.45 -25.64
N LYS A 205 -10.11 -8.50 -26.78
CA LYS A 205 -9.94 -7.50 -27.87
C LYS A 205 -10.37 -6.08 -27.51
N LYS A 206 -11.09 -5.88 -26.42
CA LYS A 206 -11.47 -4.54 -25.95
C LYS A 206 -10.38 -3.85 -25.14
N VAL A 207 -9.49 -4.62 -24.53
CA VAL A 207 -8.52 -4.13 -23.57
C VAL A 207 -7.07 -4.41 -23.96
N LEU A 208 -6.85 -5.32 -24.91
CA LEU A 208 -5.52 -5.68 -25.37
C LEU A 208 -5.37 -5.25 -26.83
N GLU A 209 -4.44 -4.33 -27.08
CA GLU A 209 -4.10 -3.89 -28.43
C GLU A 209 -3.29 -4.97 -29.17
N PRO A 210 -3.24 -4.96 -30.54
CA PRO A 210 -2.53 -6.00 -31.29
C PRO A 210 -1.04 -6.10 -31.05
N ASP A 211 -0.42 -5.02 -30.55
CA ASP A 211 1.00 -4.93 -30.23
C ASP A 211 1.31 -5.16 -28.73
N GLY A 212 0.31 -5.55 -27.96
CA GLY A 212 0.41 -5.93 -26.55
C GLY A 212 0.22 -4.80 -25.56
#